data_38aaf5adc751b083f0d62ed59da3c233
#
_entry.id   38aaf5adc751b083f0d62ed59da3c233
#
_cell.length_a   1.000
_cell.length_b   1.000
_cell.length_c   1.000
_cell.angle_alpha   90.00
_cell.angle_beta   90.00
_cell.angle_gamma   90.00
#
_symmetry.space_group_name_H-M   'P 1'
#
loop_
_entity.id
_entity.type
_entity.pdbx_description
1 polymer ?
#
loop_
_entity_poly.entity_id
_entity_poly.type
_entity_poly.pdbx_seq_one_letter_code
_entity_poly.pdbx_strand_id
1 'polypeptide(L)'
;MPHIEFAYNRTVHSTSSFSPFEIVCGLNPLTPVEIIPLPTNEHANLDGKKKADFVKELHARVRANIERKNEQYAKHANKGCLKVVFQPGDWVWVHMRKERFPTQRN
;
A
#
# COMPACT_ATOMS: atom_id res chain seq x y z
N MET A 1 3.66 16.36 10.36
CA MET A 1 5.01 16.75 9.89
C MET A 1 5.11 16.52 8.38
N PRO A 2 5.10 17.57 7.59
CA PRO A 2 5.03 17.44 6.13
C PRO A 2 6.27 16.78 5.50
N HIS A 3 7.43 16.93 6.10
CA HIS A 3 8.66 16.34 5.57
C HIS A 3 8.71 14.81 5.71
N ILE A 4 8.18 14.27 6.79
CA ILE A 4 8.10 12.82 7.02
C ILE A 4 7.09 12.19 6.08
N GLU A 5 5.94 12.82 5.91
CA GLU A 5 4.91 12.41 4.96
C GLU A 5 5.44 12.40 3.52
N PHE A 6 6.12 13.46 3.11
CA PHE A 6 6.75 13.55 1.80
C PHE A 6 7.78 12.44 1.58
N ALA A 7 8.66 12.21 2.55
CA ALA A 7 9.66 11.15 2.47
C ALA A 7 9.03 9.76 2.36
N TYR A 8 7.99 9.49 3.16
CA TYR A 8 7.25 8.23 3.12
C TYR A 8 6.59 8.02 1.76
N ASN A 9 5.89 9.03 1.26
CA ASN A 9 5.15 8.95 0.00
C ASN A 9 6.06 8.86 -1.23
N ARG A 10 7.31 9.29 -1.12
CA ARG A 10 8.32 9.19 -2.17
C ARG A 10 9.08 7.87 -2.14
N THR A 11 9.05 7.16 -1.03
CA THR A 11 9.80 5.90 -0.85
C THR A 11 9.12 4.74 -1.56
N VAL A 12 9.89 3.95 -2.28
CA VAL A 12 9.42 2.71 -2.92
C VAL A 12 9.12 1.65 -1.87
N HIS A 13 7.93 1.10 -1.90
CA HIS A 13 7.52 -0.01 -1.04
C HIS A 13 7.71 -1.36 -1.73
N SER A 14 8.22 -2.34 -0.99
CA SER A 14 8.48 -3.68 -1.51
C SER A 14 7.22 -4.41 -1.99
N THR A 15 6.07 -4.09 -1.43
CA THR A 15 4.79 -4.72 -1.79
C THR A 15 4.32 -4.30 -3.18
N SER A 16 4.36 -3.01 -3.48
CA SER A 16 3.91 -2.46 -4.76
C SER A 16 5.04 -2.33 -5.78
N SER A 17 6.29 -2.27 -5.31
CA SER A 17 7.50 -1.93 -6.08
C SER A 17 7.51 -0.50 -6.64
N PHE A 18 6.60 0.33 -6.17
CA PHE A 18 6.47 1.74 -6.55
C PHE A 18 6.24 2.60 -5.32
N SER A 19 6.54 3.88 -5.41
CA SER A 19 6.20 4.83 -4.35
C SER A 19 4.72 5.23 -4.44
N PRO A 20 4.10 5.67 -3.33
CA PRO A 20 2.74 6.20 -3.36
C PRO A 20 2.54 7.35 -4.36
N PHE A 21 3.52 8.25 -4.49
CA PHE A 21 3.45 9.32 -5.48
C PHE A 21 3.46 8.81 -6.92
N GLU A 22 4.28 7.82 -7.24
CA GLU A 22 4.30 7.21 -8.57
C GLU A 22 2.96 6.55 -8.92
N ILE A 23 2.33 5.89 -7.94
CA ILE A 23 1.04 5.23 -8.15
C ILE A 23 -0.06 6.23 -8.44
N VAL A 24 -0.09 7.35 -7.73
CA VAL A 24 -1.15 8.36 -7.87
C VAL A 24 -0.89 9.30 -9.04
N CYS A 25 0.34 9.80 -9.16
CA CYS A 25 0.70 10.86 -10.11
C CYS A 25 1.43 10.37 -11.37
N GLY A 26 1.86 9.10 -11.38
CA GLY A 26 2.63 8.52 -12.47
C GLY A 26 4.13 8.82 -12.42
N LEU A 27 4.58 9.67 -11.53
CA LEU A 27 5.99 10.01 -11.35
C LEU A 27 6.29 10.44 -9.91
N ASN A 28 7.55 10.29 -9.51
CA ASN A 28 8.02 10.77 -8.22
C ASN A 28 8.36 12.27 -8.28
N PRO A 29 7.94 13.06 -7.31
CA PRO A 29 8.36 14.47 -7.23
C PRO A 29 9.85 14.58 -6.93
N LEU A 30 10.48 15.61 -7.48
CA LEU A 30 11.87 15.91 -7.21
C LEU A 30 12.06 16.45 -5.80
N THR A 31 13.18 16.07 -5.18
CA THR A 31 13.59 16.71 -3.92
C THR A 31 14.11 18.13 -4.17
N PRO A 32 14.10 19.00 -3.15
CA PRO A 32 14.68 20.35 -3.30
C PRO A 32 16.12 20.37 -3.78
N VAL A 33 16.89 19.33 -3.47
CA VAL A 33 18.29 19.19 -3.90
C VAL A 33 18.39 18.84 -5.39
N GLU A 34 17.43 18.08 -5.92
CA GLU A 34 17.39 17.65 -7.33
C GLU A 34 16.85 18.73 -8.27
N ILE A 35 16.20 19.76 -7.73
CA ILE A 35 15.64 20.86 -8.54
C ILE A 35 16.73 21.78 -9.13
N ILE A 36 17.92 21.78 -8.54
CA ILE A 36 19.01 22.70 -8.93
C ILE A 36 19.52 22.49 -10.37
N PRO A 37 19.68 21.28 -10.91
CA PRO A 37 19.87 21.06 -12.34
C PRO A 37 18.55 20.66 -12.99
N LEU A 38 17.75 21.62 -13.42
CA LEU A 38 16.53 21.34 -14.19
C LEU A 38 16.87 20.79 -15.57
N PRO A 39 16.73 19.50 -15.83
CA PRO A 39 16.61 19.04 -17.19
C PRO A 39 15.24 19.46 -17.71
N THR A 40 15.26 20.29 -18.72
CA THR A 40 14.09 20.82 -19.37
C THR A 40 13.19 19.71 -19.95
N ASN A 41 11.99 19.56 -19.39
CA ASN A 41 10.73 19.39 -20.12
C ASN A 41 10.51 18.16 -21.01
N GLU A 42 11.24 17.06 -20.92
CA GLU A 42 10.89 15.88 -21.71
C GLU A 42 9.57 15.22 -21.24
N HIS A 43 9.22 15.39 -19.96
CA HIS A 43 8.00 14.80 -19.39
C HIS A 43 6.78 15.74 -19.44
N ALA A 44 6.97 17.03 -19.65
CA ALA A 44 5.87 18.00 -19.66
C ALA A 44 5.03 17.96 -20.95
N ASN A 45 5.58 17.40 -22.02
CA ASN A 45 4.97 17.40 -23.35
C ASN A 45 4.36 16.05 -23.79
N LEU A 46 4.19 15.11 -22.85
CA LEU A 46 3.45 13.89 -23.17
C LEU A 46 1.97 14.23 -23.39
N ASP A 47 1.45 13.83 -24.53
CA ASP A 47 0.04 13.87 -24.84
C ASP A 47 -0.80 13.26 -23.70
N GLY A 48 -1.90 13.90 -23.33
CA GLY A 48 -2.76 13.46 -22.22
C GLY A 48 -3.23 12.01 -22.34
N LYS A 49 -3.44 11.52 -23.57
CA LYS A 49 -3.78 10.13 -23.85
C LYS A 49 -2.63 9.18 -23.47
N LYS A 50 -1.41 9.53 -23.83
CA LYS A 50 -0.22 8.71 -23.49
C LYS A 50 0.01 8.67 -21.98
N LYS A 51 -0.21 9.77 -21.28
CA LYS A 51 -0.15 9.82 -19.81
C LYS A 51 -1.22 8.93 -19.18
N ALA A 52 -2.43 8.97 -19.66
CA ALA A 52 -3.53 8.14 -19.17
C ALA A 52 -3.24 6.64 -19.38
N ASP A 53 -2.74 6.25 -20.53
CA ASP A 53 -2.36 4.88 -20.85
C ASP A 53 -1.20 4.41 -19.97
N PHE A 54 -0.20 5.26 -19.74
CA PHE A 54 0.91 5.00 -18.85
C PHE A 54 0.45 4.75 -17.40
N VAL A 55 -0.44 5.60 -16.88
CA VAL A 55 -0.99 5.46 -15.53
C VAL A 55 -1.83 4.18 -15.41
N LYS A 56 -2.61 3.86 -16.43
CA LYS A 56 -3.38 2.61 -16.49
C LYS A 56 -2.48 1.37 -16.41
N GLU A 57 -1.41 1.35 -17.19
CA GLU A 57 -0.44 0.26 -17.19
C GLU A 57 0.27 0.16 -15.84
N LEU A 58 0.68 1.29 -15.27
CA LEU A 58 1.28 1.37 -13.95
C LEU A 58 0.36 0.79 -12.87
N HIS A 59 -0.91 1.17 -12.88
CA HIS A 59 -1.91 0.66 -11.93
C HIS A 59 -2.12 -0.86 -12.08
N ALA A 60 -2.11 -1.38 -13.29
CA ALA A 60 -2.20 -2.81 -13.54
C ALA A 60 -1.00 -3.57 -12.92
N ARG A 61 0.21 -3.06 -13.10
CA ARG A 61 1.44 -3.63 -12.50
C ARG A 61 1.40 -3.59 -10.99
N VAL A 62 1.02 -2.46 -10.42
CA VAL A 62 0.90 -2.29 -8.96
C VAL A 62 -0.11 -3.26 -8.37
N ARG A 63 -1.26 -3.40 -9.00
CA ARG A 63 -2.30 -4.35 -8.58
C ARG A 63 -1.78 -5.78 -8.59
N ALA A 64 -1.13 -6.20 -9.67
CA ALA A 64 -0.52 -7.53 -9.77
C ALA A 64 0.54 -7.77 -8.68
N ASN A 65 1.38 -6.79 -8.39
CA ASN A 65 2.38 -6.87 -7.32
C ASN A 65 1.74 -7.00 -5.94
N ILE A 66 0.70 -6.24 -5.67
CA ILE A 66 -0.04 -6.29 -4.40
C ILE A 66 -0.71 -7.66 -4.22
N GLU A 67 -1.37 -8.18 -5.24
CA GLU A 67 -2.00 -9.49 -5.21
C GLU A 67 -0.98 -10.60 -4.93
N ARG A 68 0.15 -10.58 -5.63
CA ARG A 68 1.23 -11.53 -5.40
C ARG A 68 1.77 -11.48 -3.97
N LYS A 69 1.96 -10.28 -3.42
CA LYS A 69 2.42 -10.10 -2.04
C LYS A 69 1.37 -10.52 -1.03
N ASN A 70 0.11 -10.23 -1.29
CA ASN A 70 -1.00 -10.66 -0.43
C ASN A 70 -1.09 -12.19 -0.36
N GLU A 71 -0.90 -12.89 -1.47
CA GLU A 71 -0.83 -14.35 -1.48
C GLU A 71 0.35 -14.87 -0.65
N GLN A 72 1.52 -14.27 -0.77
CA GLN A 72 2.68 -14.62 0.05
C GLN A 72 2.44 -14.40 1.53
N TYR A 73 1.87 -13.26 1.91
CA TYR A 73 1.54 -12.96 3.30
C TYR A 73 0.45 -13.90 3.85
N ALA A 74 -0.58 -14.17 3.07
CA ALA A 74 -1.61 -15.12 3.43
C ALA A 74 -1.05 -16.54 3.65
N LYS A 75 -0.15 -16.98 2.76
CA LYS A 75 0.52 -18.27 2.87
C LYS A 75 1.37 -18.37 4.14
N HIS A 76 2.09 -17.31 4.49
CA HIS A 76 2.87 -17.27 5.71
C HIS A 76 2.00 -17.20 6.98
N ALA A 77 1.00 -16.32 6.97
CA ALA A 77 0.12 -16.13 8.11
C ALA A 77 -0.74 -17.37 8.40
N ASN A 78 -1.16 -18.06 7.35
CA ASN A 78 -2.02 -19.24 7.45
C ASN A 78 -1.24 -20.56 7.62
N LYS A 79 0.08 -20.49 7.65
CA LYS A 79 0.91 -21.68 7.88
C LYS A 79 0.64 -22.28 9.27
N GLY A 80 0.10 -23.48 9.28
CA GLY A 80 -0.29 -24.14 10.52
C GLY A 80 -1.66 -23.72 11.07
N CYS A 81 -2.37 -22.84 10.38
CA CYS A 81 -3.74 -22.48 10.74
C CYS A 81 -4.76 -23.46 10.12
N LEU A 82 -5.75 -23.82 10.91
CA LEU A 82 -6.90 -24.58 10.42
C LEU A 82 -7.99 -23.60 9.97
N LYS A 83 -8.54 -23.84 8.79
CA LYS A 83 -9.70 -23.07 8.33
C LYS A 83 -10.94 -23.53 9.06
N VAL A 84 -11.46 -22.70 9.95
CA VAL A 84 -12.67 -22.97 10.70
C VAL A 84 -13.76 -22.02 10.24
N VAL A 85 -14.91 -22.56 9.89
CA VAL A 85 -16.10 -21.78 9.57
C VAL A 85 -17.08 -21.88 10.74
N PHE A 86 -17.35 -20.75 11.39
CA PHE A 86 -18.31 -20.68 12.48
C PHE A 86 -19.72 -20.46 11.94
N GLN A 87 -20.68 -21.16 12.53
CA GLN A 87 -22.09 -20.98 12.23
C GLN A 87 -22.82 -20.33 13.43
N PRO A 88 -23.92 -19.63 13.22
CA PRO A 88 -24.72 -19.12 14.32
C PRO A 88 -25.14 -20.24 15.29
N GLY A 89 -24.87 -20.07 16.57
CA GLY A 89 -25.09 -21.07 17.60
C GLY A 89 -23.87 -21.85 18.06
N ASP A 90 -22.74 -21.69 17.39
CA ASP A 90 -21.48 -22.34 17.77
C ASP A 90 -20.91 -21.71 19.07
N TRP A 91 -20.39 -22.56 19.94
CA TRP A 91 -19.69 -22.12 21.15
C TRP A 91 -18.27 -21.72 20.81
N VAL A 92 -17.87 -20.51 21.27
CA VAL A 92 -16.51 -19.99 21.07
C VAL A 92 -15.92 -19.48 22.39
N TRP A 93 -14.60 -19.61 22.52
CA TRP A 93 -13.86 -19.01 23.61
C TRP A 93 -13.47 -17.59 23.24
N VAL A 94 -13.81 -16.61 24.07
CA VAL A 94 -13.46 -15.22 23.87
C VAL A 94 -12.43 -14.80 24.92
N HIS A 95 -11.27 -14.35 24.43
CA HIS A 95 -10.26 -13.76 25.30
C HIS A 95 -10.56 -12.29 25.52
N MET A 96 -11.01 -11.94 26.73
CA MET A 96 -11.32 -10.55 27.09
C MET A 96 -10.17 -9.94 27.88
N ARG A 97 -9.57 -8.90 27.35
CA ARG A 97 -8.58 -8.10 28.09
C ARG A 97 -9.30 -7.14 29.02
N LYS A 98 -8.88 -7.10 30.29
CA LYS A 98 -9.45 -6.22 31.32
C LYS A 98 -9.49 -4.74 30.92
N GLU A 99 -8.50 -4.32 30.13
CA GLU A 99 -8.36 -2.94 29.67
C GLU A 99 -9.43 -2.55 28.63
N ARG A 100 -9.95 -3.52 27.87
CA ARG A 100 -10.94 -3.28 26.82
C ARG A 100 -12.39 -3.26 27.33
N PHE A 101 -12.63 -3.93 28.47
CA PHE A 101 -13.98 -4.08 29.04
C PHE A 101 -13.97 -3.79 30.53
N PRO A 102 -13.71 -2.52 30.96
CA PRO A 102 -13.57 -2.16 32.36
C PRO A 102 -14.87 -2.33 33.17
N THR A 103 -16.02 -2.35 32.52
CA THR A 103 -17.33 -2.45 33.16
C THR A 103 -17.74 -3.87 33.57
N GLN A 104 -16.99 -4.90 33.15
CA GLN A 104 -17.27 -6.29 33.51
C GLN A 104 -16.33 -6.84 34.59
N ARG A 105 -15.85 -5.96 35.47
CA ARG A 105 -15.11 -6.36 36.66
C ARG A 105 -16.11 -6.75 37.77
N ASN A 106 -16.37 -8.00 37.87
CA ASN A 106 -16.92 -8.59 39.11
C ASN A 106 -15.90 -9.56 39.68
#